data_25e61da28b69cbab4c23febd5fb72845
#
_entry.id   25e61da28b69cbab4c23febd5fb72845
#
_cell.length_a   1.000
_cell.length_b   1.000
_cell.length_c   1.000
_cell.angle_alpha   90.00
_cell.angle_beta   90.00
_cell.angle_gamma   90.00
#
_symmetry.space_group_name_H-M   'P 1'
#
loop_
_entity.id
_entity.type
_entity.pdbx_description
1 polymer ?
#
loop_
_entity_poly.entity_id
_entity_poly.type
_entity_poly.pdbx_seq_one_letter_code
_entity_poly.pdbx_strand_id
1 'polypeptide(L)'
;MSNCAPAIERRFINTPRARIHIATAGEGRPVLLLHQTPRSWDEYRDVLPRIGRHYGAIAMDTVGFGDSDALSFEENSIEAWSACAFDLLDALGLPQIAVVGHHTGAAIAIEMAAARPERIAAVALSSPPYVDAERRSRHAGKPVIDQAPRTADGGHLLALWRMRQPYYPAGDTDLLDRFIVDALKAGPLAAEGHRVVNRYEMDTRLPLVRCPVRVVAAAADPHAFPVAGKVVGAIAGASLVEIAGGMVPFPDQMPEVFAETVLAFLAHAYPVRSNDMTRRI
;
A
#
# COMPACT_ATOMS: atom_id res chain seq x y z
N MET A 1 28.49 -4.72 -14.83
CA MET A 1 27.73 -4.31 -13.62
C MET A 1 27.19 -5.57 -12.98
N SER A 2 27.37 -5.76 -11.69
CA SER A 2 26.95 -6.97 -10.97
C SER A 2 25.46 -7.19 -11.11
N ASN A 3 25.06 -8.37 -11.59
CA ASN A 3 23.66 -8.75 -11.84
C ASN A 3 22.91 -9.15 -10.53
N CYS A 4 23.46 -8.76 -9.37
CA CYS A 4 22.87 -9.05 -8.07
C CYS A 4 21.73 -8.06 -7.77
N ALA A 5 20.61 -8.57 -7.31
CA ALA A 5 19.51 -7.71 -6.86
C ALA A 5 19.96 -6.84 -5.67
N PRO A 6 19.56 -5.56 -5.60
CA PRO A 6 19.90 -4.71 -4.47
C PRO A 6 19.45 -5.32 -3.15
N ALA A 7 20.30 -5.22 -2.12
CA ALA A 7 19.94 -5.64 -0.77
C ALA A 7 18.85 -4.74 -0.19
N ILE A 8 18.02 -5.31 0.67
CA ILE A 8 17.04 -4.54 1.44
C ILE A 8 17.72 -4.00 2.69
N GLU A 9 17.62 -2.69 2.89
CA GLU A 9 18.04 -2.00 4.10
C GLU A 9 16.82 -1.53 4.88
N ARG A 10 16.85 -1.69 6.20
CA ARG A 10 15.74 -1.30 7.08
C ARG A 10 16.21 -0.28 8.09
N ARG A 11 15.41 0.77 8.31
CA ARG A 11 15.73 1.82 9.27
C ARG A 11 14.50 2.59 9.73
N PHE A 12 14.67 3.34 10.81
CA PHE A 12 13.66 4.26 11.31
C PHE A 12 14.00 5.70 10.93
N ILE A 13 12.98 6.45 10.56
CA ILE A 13 13.06 7.88 10.27
C ILE A 13 12.22 8.63 11.30
N ASN A 14 12.84 9.57 12.01
CA ASN A 14 12.11 10.45 12.92
C ASN A 14 11.41 11.54 12.11
N THR A 15 10.11 11.66 12.30
CA THR A 15 9.27 12.69 11.69
C THR A 15 8.51 13.47 12.77
N PRO A 16 7.89 14.62 12.45
CA PRO A 16 7.17 15.41 13.46
C PRO A 16 6.04 14.66 14.17
N ARG A 17 5.36 13.72 13.48
CA ARG A 17 4.18 13.01 14.03
C ARG A 17 4.52 11.65 14.62
N ALA A 18 5.51 10.94 14.06
CA ALA A 18 5.83 9.57 14.45
C ALA A 18 7.23 9.19 14.01
N ARG A 19 7.82 8.20 14.66
CA ARG A 19 9.00 7.49 14.13
C ARG A 19 8.51 6.42 13.16
N ILE A 20 8.89 6.55 11.89
CA ILE A 20 8.41 5.70 10.80
C ILE A 20 9.50 4.70 10.42
N HIS A 21 9.14 3.43 10.39
CA HIS A 21 9.99 2.37 9.85
C HIS A 21 9.83 2.28 8.33
N ILE A 22 10.97 2.13 7.64
CA ILE A 22 11.02 1.92 6.20
C ILE A 22 11.98 0.78 5.85
N ALA A 23 11.66 0.11 4.74
CA ALA A 23 12.59 -0.78 4.05
C ALA A 23 12.88 -0.19 2.67
N THR A 24 14.16 -0.18 2.28
CA THR A 24 14.60 0.43 1.02
C THR A 24 15.43 -0.55 0.21
N ALA A 25 15.41 -0.42 -1.12
CA ALA A 25 16.28 -1.15 -2.03
C ALA A 25 16.59 -0.30 -3.27
N GLY A 26 17.86 -0.33 -3.72
CA GLY A 26 18.29 0.42 -4.90
C GLY A 26 18.50 1.91 -4.66
N GLU A 27 18.82 2.61 -5.72
CA GLU A 27 19.12 4.05 -5.75
C GLU A 27 18.40 4.72 -6.93
N GLY A 28 18.40 6.05 -6.99
CA GLY A 28 17.85 6.80 -8.10
C GLY A 28 16.50 7.47 -7.80
N ARG A 29 15.62 7.58 -8.79
CA ARG A 29 14.31 8.24 -8.60
C ARG A 29 13.47 7.50 -7.57
N PRO A 30 12.92 8.21 -6.56
CA PRO A 30 12.24 7.56 -5.46
C PRO A 30 10.84 7.06 -5.84
N VAL A 31 10.51 5.85 -5.37
CA VAL A 31 9.17 5.25 -5.46
C VAL A 31 8.74 4.80 -4.08
N LEU A 32 7.64 5.33 -3.57
CA LEU A 32 7.05 4.94 -2.28
C LEU A 32 6.04 3.81 -2.49
N LEU A 33 6.17 2.74 -1.71
CA LEU A 33 5.24 1.61 -1.69
C LEU A 33 4.47 1.62 -0.37
N LEU A 34 3.14 1.59 -0.45
CA LEU A 34 2.20 1.66 0.66
C LEU A 34 1.36 0.37 0.71
N HIS A 35 1.49 -0.37 1.80
CA HIS A 35 0.89 -1.69 2.01
C HIS A 35 -0.61 -1.64 2.34
N GLN A 36 -1.27 -2.79 2.24
CA GLN A 36 -2.63 -2.97 2.73
C GLN A 36 -2.68 -3.13 4.26
N THR A 37 -3.85 -2.93 4.86
CA THR A 37 -4.14 -3.27 6.26
C THR A 37 -4.43 -4.77 6.39
N PRO A 38 -3.88 -5.48 7.40
CA PRO A 38 -2.98 -4.98 8.47
C PRO A 38 -1.50 -5.28 8.21
N ARG A 39 -1.09 -5.35 6.93
CA ARG A 39 0.26 -5.72 6.55
C ARG A 39 1.31 -4.64 6.94
N SER A 40 2.53 -4.83 6.50
CA SER A 40 3.69 -3.96 6.70
C SER A 40 4.53 -3.89 5.41
N TRP A 41 5.71 -3.26 5.47
CA TRP A 41 6.70 -3.30 4.38
C TRP A 41 6.95 -4.72 3.87
N ASP A 42 6.73 -5.71 4.71
CA ASP A 42 6.94 -7.13 4.40
C ASP A 42 6.10 -7.62 3.22
N GLU A 43 4.96 -6.99 2.96
CA GLU A 43 4.15 -7.22 1.75
C GLU A 43 4.95 -6.98 0.46
N TYR A 44 5.97 -6.12 0.52
CA TYR A 44 6.83 -5.79 -0.61
C TYR A 44 8.23 -6.41 -0.51
N ARG A 45 8.47 -7.34 0.41
CA ARG A 45 9.79 -7.98 0.62
C ARG A 45 10.41 -8.46 -0.69
N ASP A 46 9.62 -9.15 -1.50
CA ASP A 46 10.08 -9.75 -2.76
C ASP A 46 9.95 -8.82 -3.97
N VAL A 47 9.22 -7.72 -3.81
CA VAL A 47 9.03 -6.66 -4.82
C VAL A 47 10.15 -5.61 -4.76
N LEU A 48 10.56 -5.22 -3.56
CA LEU A 48 11.55 -4.15 -3.33
C LEU A 48 12.84 -4.34 -4.14
N PRO A 49 13.53 -5.50 -4.12
CA PRO A 49 14.75 -5.69 -4.89
C PRO A 49 14.54 -5.62 -6.39
N ARG A 50 13.34 -5.95 -6.87
CA ARG A 50 12.99 -5.91 -8.30
C ARG A 50 12.82 -4.48 -8.79
N ILE A 51 12.06 -3.66 -8.05
CA ILE A 51 11.91 -2.22 -8.34
C ILE A 51 13.23 -1.50 -8.12
N GLY A 52 13.98 -1.89 -7.08
CA GLY A 52 15.28 -1.32 -6.71
C GLY A 52 16.39 -1.45 -7.76
N ARG A 53 16.22 -2.33 -8.77
CA ARG A 53 17.14 -2.38 -9.92
C ARG A 53 17.05 -1.13 -10.82
N HIS A 54 15.95 -0.39 -10.74
CA HIS A 54 15.64 0.71 -11.65
C HIS A 54 15.34 2.04 -10.93
N TYR A 55 14.90 1.97 -9.66
CA TYR A 55 14.43 3.10 -8.86
C TYR A 55 14.94 2.97 -7.42
N GLY A 56 14.96 4.06 -6.68
CA GLY A 56 15.08 4.02 -5.23
C GLY A 56 13.73 3.60 -4.62
N ALA A 57 13.56 2.32 -4.33
CA ALA A 57 12.31 1.77 -3.77
C ALA A 57 12.26 1.95 -2.25
N ILE A 58 11.15 2.48 -1.74
CA ILE A 58 10.91 2.73 -0.31
C ILE A 58 9.57 2.08 0.05
N ALA A 59 9.56 1.02 0.85
CA ALA A 59 8.35 0.51 1.46
C ALA A 59 8.22 1.09 2.88
N MET A 60 7.12 1.80 3.13
CA MET A 60 6.84 2.44 4.40
C MET A 60 5.89 1.55 5.21
N ASP A 61 6.20 1.33 6.49
CA ASP A 61 5.19 0.90 7.43
C ASP A 61 4.28 2.08 7.76
N THR A 62 3.01 2.00 7.38
CA THR A 62 2.00 3.00 7.75
C THR A 62 1.96 3.13 9.28
N VAL A 63 1.84 4.34 9.81
CA VAL A 63 1.83 4.58 11.26
C VAL A 63 0.79 3.70 11.96
N GLY A 64 1.21 2.99 13.00
CA GLY A 64 0.42 2.00 13.73
C GLY A 64 0.47 0.58 13.15
N PHE A 65 1.21 0.37 12.07
CA PHE A 65 1.44 -0.94 11.46
C PHE A 65 2.94 -1.25 11.40
N GLY A 66 3.26 -2.54 11.22
CA GLY A 66 4.64 -3.00 11.15
C GLY A 66 5.45 -2.61 12.39
N ASP A 67 6.53 -1.89 12.17
CA ASP A 67 7.44 -1.41 13.21
C ASP A 67 7.36 0.13 13.40
N SER A 68 6.45 0.84 12.71
CA SER A 68 6.20 2.27 12.89
C SER A 68 5.45 2.58 14.18
N ASP A 69 5.74 3.75 14.79
CA ASP A 69 4.96 4.24 15.92
C ASP A 69 3.49 4.45 15.52
N ALA A 70 2.58 4.31 16.48
CA ALA A 70 1.15 4.55 16.28
C ALA A 70 0.77 5.99 16.62
N LEU A 71 -0.23 6.53 15.90
CA LEU A 71 -1.00 7.69 16.37
C LEU A 71 -1.96 7.28 17.49
N SER A 72 -2.61 8.24 18.16
CA SER A 72 -3.74 7.91 19.04
C SER A 72 -4.83 7.22 18.22
N PHE A 73 -5.65 6.39 18.88
CA PHE A 73 -6.61 5.55 18.17
C PHE A 73 -7.60 6.38 17.34
N GLU A 74 -8.03 7.53 17.87
CA GLU A 74 -9.00 8.45 17.28
C GLU A 74 -8.46 9.25 16.11
N GLU A 75 -7.13 9.44 16.04
CA GLU A 75 -6.47 10.20 14.96
C GLU A 75 -6.33 9.40 13.66
N ASN A 76 -6.58 8.08 13.69
CA ASN A 76 -6.40 7.26 12.51
C ASN A 76 -7.44 7.58 11.43
N SER A 77 -6.94 8.09 10.31
CA SER A 77 -7.70 8.37 9.08
C SER A 77 -6.77 8.26 7.86
N ILE A 78 -7.33 8.13 6.67
CA ILE A 78 -6.55 8.11 5.42
C ILE A 78 -5.78 9.43 5.27
N GLU A 79 -6.39 10.54 5.64
CA GLU A 79 -5.79 11.88 5.61
C GLU A 79 -4.59 11.98 6.58
N ALA A 80 -4.73 11.46 7.80
CA ALA A 80 -3.64 11.46 8.78
C ALA A 80 -2.48 10.56 8.33
N TRP A 81 -2.77 9.39 7.78
CA TRP A 81 -1.75 8.48 7.25
C TRP A 81 -1.03 9.07 6.03
N SER A 82 -1.77 9.76 5.15
CA SER A 82 -1.19 10.54 4.05
C SER A 82 -0.28 11.65 4.56
N ALA A 83 -0.69 12.37 5.61
CA ALA A 83 0.12 13.42 6.22
C ALA A 83 1.43 12.87 6.81
N CYS A 84 1.39 11.70 7.47
CA CYS A 84 2.59 11.03 7.96
C CYS A 84 3.52 10.57 6.82
N ALA A 85 2.95 10.11 5.68
CA ALA A 85 3.74 9.81 4.50
C ALA A 85 4.45 11.06 3.95
N PHE A 86 3.79 12.22 3.93
CA PHE A 86 4.46 13.48 3.55
C PHE A 86 5.54 13.89 4.55
N ASP A 87 5.33 13.73 5.86
CA ASP A 87 6.39 13.97 6.85
C ASP A 87 7.62 13.09 6.59
N LEU A 88 7.41 11.83 6.21
CA LEU A 88 8.50 10.94 5.78
C LEU A 88 9.23 11.50 4.56
N LEU A 89 8.49 11.92 3.51
CA LEU A 89 9.11 12.50 2.31
C LEU A 89 9.93 13.75 2.63
N ASP A 90 9.42 14.60 3.52
CA ASP A 90 10.10 15.83 3.94
C ASP A 90 11.37 15.51 4.73
N ALA A 91 11.32 14.55 5.66
CA ALA A 91 12.48 14.07 6.42
C ALA A 91 13.56 13.43 5.54
N LEU A 92 13.18 12.80 4.42
CA LEU A 92 14.08 12.24 3.43
C LEU A 92 14.54 13.26 2.37
N GLY A 93 14.06 14.50 2.41
CA GLY A 93 14.38 15.54 1.42
C GLY A 93 13.86 15.19 0.01
N LEU A 94 12.72 14.51 -0.10
CA LEU A 94 12.13 14.07 -1.36
C LEU A 94 11.01 15.03 -1.80
N PRO A 95 11.29 15.99 -2.70
CA PRO A 95 10.31 16.99 -3.11
C PRO A 95 9.17 16.42 -3.97
N GLN A 96 9.45 15.38 -4.74
CA GLN A 96 8.48 14.72 -5.62
C GLN A 96 8.80 13.24 -5.75
N ILE A 97 7.76 12.40 -5.85
CA ILE A 97 7.87 10.94 -5.82
C ILE A 97 6.79 10.29 -6.70
N ALA A 98 7.03 9.06 -7.16
CA ALA A 98 5.95 8.17 -7.59
C ALA A 98 5.46 7.33 -6.40
N VAL A 99 4.18 7.01 -6.38
CA VAL A 99 3.57 6.20 -5.31
C VAL A 99 2.93 4.95 -5.88
N VAL A 100 3.15 3.84 -5.21
CA VAL A 100 2.49 2.54 -5.45
C VAL A 100 1.72 2.18 -4.20
N GLY A 101 0.42 2.03 -4.30
CA GLY A 101 -0.40 1.65 -3.15
C GLY A 101 -1.20 0.38 -3.43
N HIS A 102 -1.28 -0.51 -2.44
CA HIS A 102 -2.09 -1.72 -2.51
C HIS A 102 -3.23 -1.66 -1.49
N HIS A 103 -4.47 -1.93 -1.92
CA HIS A 103 -5.69 -1.85 -1.08
C HIS A 103 -5.76 -0.56 -0.25
N THR A 104 -5.56 -0.63 1.07
CA THR A 104 -5.50 0.54 1.97
C THR A 104 -4.43 1.52 1.53
N GLY A 105 -3.25 1.03 1.13
CA GLY A 105 -2.18 1.86 0.58
C GLY A 105 -2.60 2.60 -0.70
N ALA A 106 -3.50 2.02 -1.50
CA ALA A 106 -4.07 2.71 -2.66
C ALA A 106 -4.98 3.88 -2.25
N ALA A 107 -5.75 3.74 -1.16
CA ALA A 107 -6.54 4.85 -0.62
C ALA A 107 -5.63 5.99 -0.11
N ILE A 108 -4.53 5.65 0.57
CA ILE A 108 -3.53 6.63 1.02
C ILE A 108 -2.88 7.32 -0.21
N ALA A 109 -2.51 6.56 -1.24
CA ALA A 109 -1.91 7.10 -2.47
C ALA A 109 -2.85 8.07 -3.21
N ILE A 110 -4.15 7.77 -3.25
CA ILE A 110 -5.18 8.66 -3.81
C ILE A 110 -5.24 9.96 -2.99
N GLU A 111 -5.28 9.86 -1.65
CA GLU A 111 -5.29 11.05 -0.80
C GLU A 111 -4.02 11.88 -0.99
N MET A 112 -2.84 11.27 -1.02
CA MET A 112 -1.59 11.98 -1.29
C MET A 112 -1.64 12.74 -2.61
N ALA A 113 -2.09 12.10 -3.70
CA ALA A 113 -2.18 12.73 -5.02
C ALA A 113 -3.25 13.82 -5.12
N ALA A 114 -4.33 13.72 -4.35
CA ALA A 114 -5.40 14.70 -4.29
C ALA A 114 -5.05 15.90 -3.40
N ALA A 115 -4.36 15.65 -2.26
CA ALA A 115 -4.03 16.67 -1.27
C ALA A 115 -2.84 17.56 -1.70
N ARG A 116 -1.80 16.95 -2.30
CA ARG A 116 -0.58 17.66 -2.74
C ARG A 116 -0.15 17.18 -4.13
N PRO A 117 -0.89 17.52 -5.19
CA PRO A 117 -0.64 17.01 -6.54
C PRO A 117 0.75 17.34 -7.09
N GLU A 118 1.36 18.45 -6.66
CA GLU A 118 2.72 18.85 -7.04
C GLU A 118 3.81 17.92 -6.48
N ARG A 119 3.51 17.18 -5.40
CA ARG A 119 4.43 16.24 -4.75
C ARG A 119 4.40 14.84 -5.38
N ILE A 120 3.35 14.52 -6.14
CA ILE A 120 3.11 13.17 -6.67
C ILE A 120 3.20 13.19 -8.20
N ALA A 121 4.22 12.53 -8.73
CA ALA A 121 4.51 12.53 -10.16
C ALA A 121 3.72 11.45 -10.93
N ALA A 122 3.46 10.30 -10.31
CA ALA A 122 2.70 9.18 -10.89
C ALA A 122 2.17 8.28 -9.78
N VAL A 123 1.04 7.59 -10.02
CA VAL A 123 0.45 6.68 -9.05
C VAL A 123 0.08 5.35 -9.70
N ALA A 124 0.55 4.24 -9.11
CA ALA A 124 0.05 2.90 -9.40
C ALA A 124 -0.85 2.43 -8.26
N LEU A 125 -2.12 2.16 -8.56
CA LEU A 125 -3.15 1.72 -7.62
C LEU A 125 -3.39 0.23 -7.82
N SER A 126 -2.84 -0.60 -6.93
CA SER A 126 -3.07 -2.04 -6.94
C SER A 126 -4.29 -2.40 -6.11
N SER A 127 -5.25 -3.06 -6.73
CA SER A 127 -6.51 -3.48 -6.10
C SER A 127 -7.14 -2.37 -5.23
N PRO A 128 -7.34 -1.15 -5.76
CA PRO A 128 -7.87 -0.05 -4.97
C PRO A 128 -9.31 -0.34 -4.53
N PRO A 129 -9.70 -0.02 -3.29
CA PRO A 129 -11.11 0.02 -2.92
C PRO A 129 -11.80 1.16 -3.68
N TYR A 130 -13.12 1.06 -3.82
CA TYR A 130 -13.95 2.21 -4.22
C TYR A 130 -14.90 2.54 -3.06
N VAL A 131 -14.73 3.71 -2.46
CA VAL A 131 -15.50 4.12 -1.27
C VAL A 131 -16.33 5.35 -1.62
N ASP A 132 -17.62 5.12 -1.86
CA ASP A 132 -18.64 6.12 -2.07
C ASP A 132 -19.59 6.24 -0.86
N ALA A 133 -20.54 7.15 -0.91
CA ALA A 133 -21.53 7.35 0.14
C ALA A 133 -22.35 6.07 0.43
N GLU A 134 -22.66 5.26 -0.61
CA GLU A 134 -23.37 3.99 -0.44
C GLU A 134 -22.51 2.99 0.35
N ARG A 135 -21.23 2.82 0.01
CA ARG A 135 -20.33 1.94 0.74
C ARG A 135 -20.13 2.43 2.18
N ARG A 136 -19.92 3.73 2.41
CA ARG A 136 -19.81 4.30 3.76
C ARG A 136 -21.03 3.96 4.61
N SER A 137 -22.23 4.19 4.08
CA SER A 137 -23.50 3.86 4.77
C SER A 137 -23.64 2.36 5.02
N ARG A 138 -23.30 1.53 4.03
CA ARG A 138 -23.40 0.07 4.12
C ARG A 138 -22.51 -0.52 5.22
N HIS A 139 -21.33 0.07 5.48
CA HIS A 139 -20.35 -0.42 6.45
C HIS A 139 -20.39 0.28 7.81
N ALA A 140 -21.16 1.37 7.95
CA ALA A 140 -21.27 2.10 9.20
C ALA A 140 -21.76 1.18 10.34
N GLY A 141 -20.96 1.12 11.43
CA GLY A 141 -21.27 0.35 12.63
C GLY A 141 -21.23 -1.18 12.47
N LYS A 142 -20.82 -1.70 11.30
CA LYS A 142 -20.75 -3.16 11.08
C LYS A 142 -19.41 -3.76 11.48
N PRO A 143 -19.40 -5.06 11.83
CA PRO A 143 -18.16 -5.81 11.99
C PRO A 143 -17.30 -5.75 10.73
N VAL A 144 -15.99 -5.76 10.91
CA VAL A 144 -15.01 -5.81 9.83
C VAL A 144 -14.16 -7.07 9.95
N ILE A 145 -13.48 -7.43 8.87
CA ILE A 145 -12.48 -8.51 8.87
C ILE A 145 -11.30 -8.15 9.81
N ASP A 146 -10.54 -9.14 10.25
CA ASP A 146 -9.39 -9.04 11.16
C ASP A 146 -9.75 -8.59 12.59
N GLN A 147 -11.02 -8.66 12.93
CA GLN A 147 -11.49 -8.45 14.29
C GLN A 147 -11.55 -9.81 15.01
N ALA A 148 -10.46 -10.16 15.73
CA ALA A 148 -10.37 -11.38 16.52
C ALA A 148 -9.95 -11.04 17.96
N PRO A 149 -10.90 -10.97 18.91
CA PRO A 149 -10.59 -10.72 20.32
C PRO A 149 -9.62 -11.78 20.88
N ARG A 150 -8.61 -11.34 21.60
CA ARG A 150 -7.60 -12.26 22.18
C ARG A 150 -8.25 -13.22 23.17
N THR A 151 -7.90 -14.50 23.04
CA THR A 151 -8.33 -15.58 23.93
C THR A 151 -7.10 -16.28 24.52
N ALA A 152 -7.24 -16.78 25.76
CA ALA A 152 -6.12 -17.42 26.48
C ALA A 152 -5.64 -18.73 25.83
N ASP A 153 -6.51 -19.40 25.10
CA ASP A 153 -6.24 -20.66 24.39
C ASP A 153 -5.60 -20.45 22.99
N GLY A 154 -5.39 -19.18 22.58
CA GLY A 154 -4.87 -18.86 21.25
C GLY A 154 -5.88 -18.97 20.12
N GLY A 155 -7.16 -19.19 20.39
CA GLY A 155 -8.22 -19.35 19.39
C GLY A 155 -8.34 -18.17 18.41
N HIS A 156 -7.95 -16.95 18.85
CA HIS A 156 -7.90 -15.76 18.00
C HIS A 156 -6.91 -15.89 16.83
N LEU A 157 -5.80 -16.63 16.98
CA LEU A 157 -4.84 -16.87 15.89
C LEU A 157 -5.50 -17.68 14.78
N LEU A 158 -6.19 -18.75 15.15
CA LEU A 158 -6.92 -19.58 14.20
C LEU A 158 -8.11 -18.83 13.58
N ALA A 159 -8.74 -17.92 14.32
CA ALA A 159 -9.80 -17.05 13.79
C ALA A 159 -9.28 -16.12 12.72
N LEU A 160 -8.15 -15.42 12.96
CA LEU A 160 -7.48 -14.56 11.95
C LEU A 160 -7.09 -15.36 10.71
N TRP A 161 -6.47 -16.53 10.89
CA TRP A 161 -6.11 -17.43 9.81
C TRP A 161 -7.31 -17.80 8.92
N ARG A 162 -8.39 -18.30 9.54
CA ARG A 162 -9.60 -18.72 8.82
C ARG A 162 -10.30 -17.59 8.09
N MET A 163 -10.25 -16.36 8.65
CA MET A 163 -10.82 -15.18 7.99
C MET A 163 -10.08 -14.84 6.68
N ARG A 164 -8.75 -15.08 6.64
CA ARG A 164 -7.92 -14.72 5.48
C ARG A 164 -7.72 -15.86 4.49
N GLN A 165 -7.74 -17.09 4.93
CA GLN A 165 -7.49 -18.28 4.11
C GLN A 165 -8.27 -18.32 2.77
N PRO A 166 -9.55 -17.90 2.69
CA PRO A 166 -10.29 -17.91 1.42
C PRO A 166 -9.76 -16.93 0.36
N TYR A 167 -8.96 -15.96 0.75
CA TYR A 167 -8.44 -14.88 -0.09
C TYR A 167 -6.97 -15.04 -0.45
N TYR A 168 -6.34 -16.10 0.03
CA TYR A 168 -4.94 -16.43 -0.18
C TYR A 168 -4.79 -17.69 -1.05
N PRO A 169 -3.66 -17.88 -1.74
CA PRO A 169 -3.44 -19.08 -2.53
C PRO A 169 -3.60 -20.35 -1.68
N ALA A 170 -4.32 -21.32 -2.22
CA ALA A 170 -4.57 -22.57 -1.50
C ALA A 170 -3.26 -23.30 -1.17
N GLY A 171 -3.06 -23.64 0.09
CA GLY A 171 -1.87 -24.35 0.57
C GLY A 171 -0.64 -23.47 0.80
N ASP A 172 -0.68 -22.19 0.51
CA ASP A 172 0.41 -21.26 0.82
C ASP A 172 0.30 -20.79 2.27
N THR A 173 0.90 -21.55 3.17
CA THR A 173 0.90 -21.26 4.61
C THR A 173 1.87 -20.13 4.96
N ASP A 174 2.94 -19.95 4.20
CA ASP A 174 3.97 -18.94 4.47
C ASP A 174 3.39 -17.51 4.33
N LEU A 175 2.55 -17.26 3.34
CA LEU A 175 1.86 -15.97 3.18
C LEU A 175 0.87 -15.71 4.32
N LEU A 176 0.17 -16.74 4.78
CA LEU A 176 -0.75 -16.62 5.92
C LEU A 176 0.01 -16.40 7.22
N ASP A 177 1.15 -17.06 7.45
CA ASP A 177 2.01 -16.82 8.62
C ASP A 177 2.50 -15.37 8.64
N ARG A 178 2.96 -14.84 7.51
CA ARG A 178 3.37 -13.43 7.38
C ARG A 178 2.22 -12.48 7.70
N PHE A 179 1.02 -12.78 7.21
CA PHE A 179 -0.18 -12.02 7.55
C PHE A 179 -0.47 -12.04 9.07
N ILE A 180 -0.41 -13.21 9.71
CA ILE A 180 -0.66 -13.35 11.16
C ILE A 180 0.34 -12.50 11.97
N VAL A 181 1.62 -12.55 11.62
CA VAL A 181 2.66 -11.74 12.28
C VAL A 181 2.31 -10.25 12.22
N ASP A 182 1.96 -9.75 11.04
CA ASP A 182 1.62 -8.35 10.83
C ASP A 182 0.31 -7.97 11.56
N ALA A 183 -0.71 -8.82 11.51
CA ALA A 183 -1.98 -8.59 12.21
C ALA A 183 -1.82 -8.54 13.74
N LEU A 184 -0.93 -9.37 14.29
CA LEU A 184 -0.62 -9.36 15.73
C LEU A 184 0.15 -8.10 16.14
N LYS A 185 1.08 -7.61 15.31
CA LYS A 185 1.78 -6.34 15.52
C LYS A 185 0.81 -5.16 15.50
N ALA A 186 -0.07 -5.10 14.52
CA ALA A 186 -1.08 -4.05 14.40
C ALA A 186 -2.09 -4.06 15.57
N GLY A 187 -2.34 -5.23 16.19
CA GLY A 187 -3.26 -5.36 17.32
C GLY A 187 -4.66 -4.85 16.99
N PRO A 188 -5.24 -3.92 17.78
CA PRO A 188 -6.57 -3.36 17.51
C PRO A 188 -6.68 -2.62 16.15
N LEU A 189 -5.56 -2.09 15.65
CA LEU A 189 -5.52 -1.38 14.36
C LEU A 189 -5.71 -2.33 13.17
N ALA A 190 -5.51 -3.64 13.33
CA ALA A 190 -5.80 -4.61 12.28
C ALA A 190 -7.25 -4.50 11.78
N ALA A 191 -8.20 -4.42 12.69
CA ALA A 191 -9.61 -4.21 12.36
C ALA A 191 -9.95 -2.74 12.07
N GLU A 192 -9.36 -1.81 12.85
CA GLU A 192 -9.64 -0.38 12.70
C GLU A 192 -9.19 0.17 11.35
N GLY A 193 -8.10 -0.32 10.78
CA GLY A 193 -7.66 0.09 9.45
C GLY A 193 -8.73 -0.12 8.37
N HIS A 194 -9.51 -1.19 8.45
CA HIS A 194 -10.64 -1.39 7.54
C HIS A 194 -11.77 -0.40 7.78
N ARG A 195 -12.01 0.01 9.04
CA ARG A 195 -13.01 1.05 9.36
C ARG A 195 -12.55 2.41 8.86
N VAL A 196 -11.27 2.73 9.01
CA VAL A 196 -10.66 3.95 8.45
C VAL A 196 -10.90 4.03 6.95
N VAL A 197 -10.59 2.98 6.19
CA VAL A 197 -10.88 2.94 4.75
C VAL A 197 -12.37 3.14 4.46
N ASN A 198 -13.25 2.45 5.19
CA ASN A 198 -14.69 2.52 4.94
C ASN A 198 -15.33 3.87 5.34
N ARG A 199 -14.65 4.73 6.12
CA ARG A 199 -15.09 6.10 6.43
C ARG A 199 -14.57 7.15 5.46
N TYR A 200 -13.53 6.82 4.68
CA TYR A 200 -12.87 7.77 3.79
C TYR A 200 -13.78 8.24 2.66
N GLU A 201 -13.79 9.55 2.39
CA GLU A 201 -14.60 10.18 1.33
C GLU A 201 -13.86 10.13 -0.03
N MET A 202 -13.48 8.93 -0.45
CA MET A 202 -12.68 8.69 -1.65
C MET A 202 -13.31 9.25 -2.91
N ASP A 203 -14.63 9.12 -3.05
CA ASP A 203 -15.41 9.61 -4.19
C ASP A 203 -15.25 11.11 -4.44
N THR A 204 -15.00 11.90 -3.39
CA THR A 204 -14.71 13.35 -3.50
C THR A 204 -13.25 13.64 -3.86
N ARG A 205 -12.34 12.69 -3.63
CA ARG A 205 -10.90 12.86 -3.82
C ARG A 205 -10.40 12.39 -5.18
N LEU A 206 -10.99 11.31 -5.72
CA LEU A 206 -10.61 10.76 -7.02
C LEU A 206 -10.58 11.79 -8.16
N PRO A 207 -11.57 12.72 -8.31
CA PRO A 207 -11.54 13.74 -9.35
C PRO A 207 -10.43 14.79 -9.21
N LEU A 208 -9.77 14.86 -8.04
CA LEU A 208 -8.69 15.82 -7.77
C LEU A 208 -7.31 15.31 -8.18
N VAL A 209 -7.17 14.02 -8.47
CA VAL A 209 -5.90 13.42 -8.91
C VAL A 209 -5.52 13.95 -10.30
N ARG A 210 -4.31 14.48 -10.46
CA ARG A 210 -3.82 15.16 -11.68
C ARG A 210 -2.66 14.45 -12.37
N CYS A 211 -1.94 13.58 -11.66
CA CYS A 211 -0.82 12.85 -12.22
C CYS A 211 -1.29 11.63 -13.04
N PRO A 212 -0.43 11.03 -13.89
CA PRO A 212 -0.72 9.75 -14.52
C PRO A 212 -1.06 8.67 -13.51
N VAL A 213 -2.13 7.90 -13.76
CA VAL A 213 -2.60 6.80 -12.90
C VAL A 213 -2.73 5.50 -13.68
N ARG A 214 -2.20 4.42 -13.10
CA ARG A 214 -2.46 3.04 -13.51
C ARG A 214 -3.20 2.30 -12.40
N VAL A 215 -4.38 1.79 -12.70
CA VAL A 215 -5.08 0.82 -11.84
C VAL A 215 -4.65 -0.58 -12.27
N VAL A 216 -4.16 -1.35 -11.30
CA VAL A 216 -3.77 -2.76 -11.45
C VAL A 216 -4.79 -3.60 -10.70
N ALA A 217 -5.64 -4.32 -11.42
CA ALA A 217 -6.75 -5.08 -10.87
C ALA A 217 -6.39 -6.58 -10.82
N ALA A 218 -6.22 -7.11 -9.62
CA ALA A 218 -6.03 -8.54 -9.37
C ALA A 218 -7.37 -9.28 -9.60
N ALA A 219 -7.46 -10.11 -10.66
CA ALA A 219 -8.74 -10.62 -11.16
C ALA A 219 -9.42 -11.64 -10.23
N ALA A 220 -8.68 -12.25 -9.32
CA ALA A 220 -9.23 -13.15 -8.30
C ALA A 220 -9.43 -12.47 -6.93
N ASP A 221 -9.31 -11.14 -6.85
CA ASP A 221 -9.64 -10.37 -5.66
C ASP A 221 -11.15 -10.00 -5.66
N PRO A 222 -11.97 -10.64 -4.83
CA PRO A 222 -13.42 -10.44 -4.87
C PRO A 222 -13.84 -9.06 -4.31
N HIS A 223 -12.94 -8.35 -3.64
CA HIS A 223 -13.26 -7.08 -3.00
C HIS A 223 -12.96 -5.86 -3.87
N ALA A 224 -11.84 -5.89 -4.61
CA ALA A 224 -11.36 -4.75 -5.39
C ALA A 224 -11.63 -4.92 -6.90
N PHE A 225 -11.55 -6.12 -7.45
CA PHE A 225 -11.75 -6.34 -8.87
C PHE A 225 -13.11 -5.83 -9.41
N PRO A 226 -14.25 -6.12 -8.74
CA PRO A 226 -15.56 -5.66 -9.24
C PRO A 226 -15.74 -4.13 -9.29
N VAL A 227 -14.89 -3.38 -8.56
CA VAL A 227 -15.00 -1.92 -8.47
C VAL A 227 -13.85 -1.19 -9.17
N ALA A 228 -12.88 -1.91 -9.75
CA ALA A 228 -11.72 -1.31 -10.42
C ALA A 228 -12.12 -0.34 -11.54
N GLY A 229 -13.13 -0.70 -12.35
CA GLY A 229 -13.68 0.17 -13.40
C GLY A 229 -14.28 1.47 -12.88
N LYS A 230 -14.86 1.48 -11.68
CA LYS A 230 -15.38 2.71 -11.05
C LYS A 230 -14.24 3.66 -10.67
N VAL A 231 -13.13 3.12 -10.15
CA VAL A 231 -11.93 3.92 -9.82
C VAL A 231 -11.35 4.55 -11.09
N VAL A 232 -11.19 3.76 -12.16
CA VAL A 232 -10.69 4.25 -13.46
C VAL A 232 -11.60 5.35 -14.00
N GLY A 233 -12.92 5.14 -13.98
CA GLY A 233 -13.89 6.11 -14.49
C GLY A 233 -13.94 7.42 -13.69
N ALA A 234 -13.47 7.42 -12.44
CA ALA A 234 -13.48 8.58 -11.56
C ALA A 234 -12.19 9.42 -11.63
N ILE A 235 -11.12 8.93 -12.29
CA ILE A 235 -9.84 9.65 -12.43
C ILE A 235 -9.58 9.95 -13.91
N ALA A 236 -9.44 11.20 -14.25
CA ALA A 236 -9.20 11.63 -15.63
C ALA A 236 -7.88 11.03 -16.17
N GLY A 237 -7.95 10.33 -17.30
CA GLY A 237 -6.78 9.73 -17.96
C GLY A 237 -6.20 8.49 -17.27
N ALA A 238 -6.87 7.94 -16.26
CA ALA A 238 -6.45 6.69 -15.65
C ALA A 238 -6.57 5.51 -16.64
N SER A 239 -5.64 4.56 -16.50
CA SER A 239 -5.62 3.33 -17.30
C SER A 239 -5.75 2.09 -16.42
N LEU A 240 -6.29 1.00 -16.97
CA LEU A 240 -6.49 -0.27 -16.29
C LEU A 240 -5.58 -1.35 -16.88
N VAL A 241 -5.06 -2.20 -16.00
CA VAL A 241 -4.51 -3.50 -16.37
C VAL A 241 -5.08 -4.56 -15.43
N GLU A 242 -5.54 -5.67 -15.97
CA GLU A 242 -6.07 -6.79 -15.22
C GLU A 242 -5.02 -7.90 -15.12
N ILE A 243 -4.87 -8.47 -13.94
CA ILE A 243 -3.90 -9.54 -13.67
C ILE A 243 -4.65 -10.82 -13.38
N ALA A 244 -4.62 -11.75 -14.31
CA ALA A 244 -5.25 -13.05 -14.18
C ALA A 244 -4.66 -13.83 -12.99
N GLY A 245 -5.52 -14.39 -12.14
CA GLY A 245 -5.12 -15.18 -10.96
C GLY A 245 -4.57 -14.38 -9.78
N GLY A 246 -4.41 -13.06 -9.90
CA GLY A 246 -4.01 -12.21 -8.77
C GLY A 246 -5.10 -12.20 -7.70
N MET A 247 -4.74 -12.54 -6.46
CA MET A 247 -5.62 -12.59 -5.30
C MET A 247 -5.42 -11.36 -4.39
N VAL A 248 -6.02 -11.36 -3.20
CA VAL A 248 -5.88 -10.26 -2.23
C VAL A 248 -4.41 -9.95 -1.87
N PRO A 249 -3.52 -10.93 -1.61
CA PRO A 249 -2.10 -10.64 -1.34
C PRO A 249 -1.28 -10.52 -2.64
N PHE A 250 -1.77 -9.84 -3.67
CA PHE A 250 -1.16 -9.83 -5.00
C PHE A 250 0.35 -9.47 -5.00
N PRO A 251 0.85 -8.47 -4.24
CA PRO A 251 2.29 -8.19 -4.19
C PRO A 251 3.13 -9.35 -3.64
N ASP A 252 2.61 -10.06 -2.63
CA ASP A 252 3.24 -11.23 -2.02
C ASP A 252 3.11 -12.47 -2.91
N GLN A 253 1.92 -12.67 -3.50
CA GLN A 253 1.58 -13.84 -4.28
C GLN A 253 2.34 -13.92 -5.59
N MET A 254 2.48 -12.79 -6.27
CA MET A 254 3.03 -12.70 -7.63
C MET A 254 4.03 -11.54 -7.74
N PRO A 255 5.11 -11.52 -6.94
CA PRO A 255 5.99 -10.37 -6.80
C PRO A 255 6.70 -9.96 -8.11
N GLU A 256 6.98 -10.91 -9.00
CA GLU A 256 7.55 -10.65 -10.31
C GLU A 256 6.56 -9.91 -11.21
N VAL A 257 5.36 -10.46 -11.36
CA VAL A 257 4.30 -9.86 -12.18
C VAL A 257 3.92 -8.48 -11.65
N PHE A 258 3.85 -8.33 -10.30
CA PHE A 258 3.60 -7.05 -9.67
C PHE A 258 4.68 -6.02 -10.03
N ALA A 259 5.95 -6.37 -9.83
CA ALA A 259 7.07 -5.48 -10.09
C ALA A 259 7.16 -5.11 -11.59
N GLU A 260 7.02 -6.07 -12.50
CA GLU A 260 7.03 -5.84 -13.95
C GLU A 260 5.90 -4.90 -14.38
N THR A 261 4.69 -5.09 -13.86
CA THR A 261 3.53 -4.24 -14.15
C THR A 261 3.75 -2.80 -13.69
N VAL A 262 4.28 -2.62 -12.48
CA VAL A 262 4.61 -1.29 -11.92
C VAL A 262 5.74 -0.64 -12.73
N LEU A 263 6.82 -1.38 -13.03
CA LEU A 263 7.96 -0.86 -13.79
C LEU A 263 7.58 -0.45 -15.21
N ALA A 264 6.74 -1.24 -15.89
CA ALA A 264 6.23 -0.90 -17.23
C ALA A 264 5.44 0.42 -17.22
N PHE A 265 4.65 0.68 -16.17
CA PHE A 265 3.96 1.95 -16.00
C PHE A 265 4.92 3.10 -15.69
N LEU A 266 5.83 2.92 -14.74
CA LEU A 266 6.77 3.95 -14.30
C LEU A 266 7.74 4.36 -15.42
N ALA A 267 8.15 3.43 -16.28
CA ALA A 267 9.02 3.73 -17.42
C ALA A 267 8.45 4.82 -18.35
N HIS A 268 7.12 4.92 -18.46
CA HIS A 268 6.44 5.94 -19.26
C HIS A 268 6.04 7.18 -18.44
N ALA A 269 5.46 6.96 -17.25
CA ALA A 269 4.88 8.02 -16.43
C ALA A 269 5.91 8.75 -15.55
N TYR A 270 7.02 8.07 -15.22
CA TYR A 270 8.04 8.56 -14.30
C TYR A 270 9.45 8.10 -14.72
N PRO A 271 9.91 8.40 -15.97
CA PRO A 271 11.16 7.87 -16.50
C PRO A 271 12.38 8.31 -15.70
N VAL A 272 13.34 7.41 -15.53
CA VAL A 272 14.64 7.70 -14.91
C VAL A 272 15.43 8.64 -15.82
N ARG A 273 15.98 9.72 -15.27
CA ARG A 273 16.83 10.68 -15.98
C ARG A 273 18.30 10.42 -15.64
N SER A 274 19.21 10.78 -16.52
CA SER A 274 20.65 10.58 -16.32
C SER A 274 21.19 11.14 -15.00
N ASN A 275 20.60 12.23 -14.49
CA ASN A 275 20.98 12.86 -13.24
C ASN A 275 20.40 12.20 -11.97
N ASP A 276 19.49 11.23 -12.14
CA ASP A 276 18.81 10.56 -11.01
C ASP A 276 19.60 9.35 -10.49
N MET A 277 20.58 8.85 -11.27
CA MET A 277 21.24 7.55 -11.06
C MET A 277 22.17 7.45 -9.84
N THR A 278 22.42 8.55 -9.12
CA THR A 278 23.34 8.59 -7.98
C THR A 278 22.69 9.06 -6.68
N ARG A 279 21.38 9.23 -6.67
CA ARG A 279 20.67 9.69 -5.48
C ARG A 279 20.47 8.51 -4.52
N ARG A 280 21.24 8.46 -3.44
CA ARG A 280 20.97 7.57 -2.29
C ARG A 280 19.76 8.09 -1.51
N ILE A 281 18.91 7.17 -1.12
CA ILE A 281 17.71 7.44 -0.32
C ILE A 281 18.04 7.22 1.15
#